data_f45af7d9c137b353eb9b93ea3d023d47
#
_entry.id   f45af7d9c137b353eb9b93ea3d023d47
#
_cell.length_a   1.000
_cell.length_b   1.000
_cell.length_c   1.000
_cell.angle_alpha   90.00
_cell.angle_beta   90.00
_cell.angle_gamma   90.00
#
_symmetry.space_group_name_H-M   'P 1'
#
loop_
_entity.id
_entity.type
_entity.pdbx_description
1 polymer ?
#
loop_
_entity_poly.entity_id
_entity_poly.type
_entity_poly.pdbx_seq_one_letter_code
_entity_poly.pdbx_strand_id
1 'polypeptide(L)'
;MFQPPRCPHRLCPQHLEPSPGFCHAHGHYQPLCRPHPVPRFRCTSCKRTFSRQTFRMDYRDHRPDLNARLFQSLASGVGLRQTARNLRLSLRCTELKFRKIARHLRRLNLNLRANLPSGSQLQLDELETYEGRRNGRPLSVPVVIESKSRFVIWAESATIRPRGKMTPARRLAIREDEARFGRRRDRSRSSVRRSLARAAELTGSLERVQLDTDQKSSYVGLARAAFGRSRLVHRRTSGKLPRTTANPLFPINHTEAMARDLLGRLRRESWLVSKKRRYLDLGLHLFMAYRNLVRRRFNFDQESPAELLGFLPRRITEVEALSWRQELGRKSIHPLARETESIESLGMRAGAAA
;
A
#
# COMPACT_ATOMS: atom_id res chain seq x y z
N MET A 1 5.03 -21.58 20.60
CA MET A 1 6.19 -20.77 21.07
C MET A 1 6.75 -20.01 19.86
N PHE A 2 7.20 -18.75 20.01
CA PHE A 2 7.77 -17.98 18.88
C PHE A 2 9.12 -18.58 18.45
N GLN A 3 9.22 -18.96 17.19
CA GLN A 3 10.47 -19.37 16.56
C GLN A 3 10.98 -18.21 15.68
N PRO A 4 12.23 -17.76 15.91
CA PRO A 4 12.81 -16.72 15.06
C PRO A 4 12.97 -17.23 13.62
N PRO A 5 12.50 -16.45 12.61
CA PRO A 5 12.54 -16.89 11.22
C PRO A 5 13.96 -16.85 10.62
N ARG A 6 14.85 -16.06 11.23
CA ARG A 6 16.24 -15.85 10.76
C ARG A 6 17.04 -15.00 11.75
N CYS A 7 18.35 -14.92 11.57
CA CYS A 7 19.17 -13.92 12.25
C CYS A 7 18.89 -12.52 11.69
N PRO A 8 18.60 -11.50 12.49
CA PRO A 8 18.34 -10.14 11.99
C PRO A 8 19.60 -9.40 11.52
N HIS A 9 20.77 -9.93 11.81
CA HIS A 9 22.04 -9.35 11.38
C HIS A 9 22.33 -9.67 9.91
N ARG A 10 22.33 -8.63 9.07
CA ARG A 10 22.36 -8.77 7.60
C ARG A 10 23.59 -9.45 7.02
N LEU A 11 24.73 -9.36 7.71
CA LEU A 11 26.00 -9.97 7.31
C LEU A 11 26.15 -11.40 7.86
N CYS A 12 25.18 -11.91 8.58
CA CYS A 12 25.22 -13.29 9.10
C CYS A 12 24.70 -14.27 8.05
N PRO A 13 25.35 -15.42 7.83
CA PRO A 13 24.84 -16.47 6.94
C PRO A 13 23.39 -16.85 7.26
N GLN A 14 23.04 -16.94 8.53
CA GLN A 14 21.70 -17.24 9.03
C GLN A 14 20.65 -16.15 8.77
N HIS A 15 21.01 -15.08 8.04
CA HIS A 15 20.06 -14.04 7.65
C HIS A 15 19.33 -14.39 6.36
N LEU A 16 20.03 -14.96 5.40
CA LEU A 16 19.45 -15.33 4.08
C LEU A 16 18.98 -16.77 4.08
N GLU A 17 19.77 -17.67 4.67
CA GLU A 17 19.56 -19.12 4.68
C GLU A 17 19.71 -19.63 6.13
N PRO A 18 18.65 -19.47 6.95
CA PRO A 18 18.69 -19.95 8.32
C PRO A 18 18.64 -21.47 8.37
N SER A 19 19.62 -22.10 9.02
CA SER A 19 19.63 -23.52 9.29
C SER A 19 18.73 -23.87 10.49
N PRO A 20 18.17 -25.06 10.58
CA PRO A 20 17.49 -25.52 11.79
C PRO A 20 18.40 -25.32 13.03
N GLY A 21 17.84 -24.78 14.12
CA GLY A 21 18.60 -24.56 15.35
C GLY A 21 19.63 -23.41 15.30
N PHE A 22 19.55 -22.50 14.31
CA PHE A 22 20.50 -21.38 14.17
C PHE A 22 20.52 -20.41 15.37
N CYS A 23 19.60 -20.54 16.30
CA CYS A 23 19.57 -19.73 17.52
C CYS A 23 19.03 -20.54 18.70
N HIS A 24 19.43 -20.15 19.90
CA HIS A 24 18.93 -20.70 21.17
C HIS A 24 18.34 -19.59 22.04
N ALA A 25 17.51 -19.97 22.99
CA ALA A 25 16.97 -19.05 23.99
C ALA A 25 18.12 -18.43 24.83
N HIS A 26 18.01 -17.13 25.10
CA HIS A 26 19.03 -16.35 25.81
C HIS A 26 18.40 -15.37 26.81
N GLY A 27 17.56 -15.93 27.69
CA GLY A 27 16.87 -15.18 28.74
C GLY A 27 15.75 -14.25 28.21
N HIS A 28 15.39 -13.29 29.05
CA HIS A 28 14.32 -12.33 28.81
C HIS A 28 14.78 -10.93 29.19
N TYR A 29 14.05 -9.92 28.76
CA TYR A 29 14.16 -8.54 29.27
C TYR A 29 12.77 -7.91 29.39
N GLN A 30 12.62 -6.98 30.34
CA GLN A 30 11.39 -6.24 30.56
C GLN A 30 11.49 -4.85 29.91
N PRO A 31 10.78 -4.60 28.80
CA PRO A 31 10.72 -3.26 28.22
C PRO A 31 9.75 -2.37 28.99
N LEU A 32 10.10 -1.11 29.19
CA LEU A 32 9.28 -0.13 29.91
C LEU A 32 7.90 0.12 29.26
N CYS A 33 7.80 -0.06 27.95
CA CYS A 33 6.58 0.19 27.19
C CYS A 33 5.66 -1.04 27.04
N ARG A 34 5.91 -2.13 27.78
CA ARG A 34 5.15 -3.39 27.67
C ARG A 34 4.99 -4.06 29.02
N PRO A 35 3.81 -4.66 29.29
CA PRO A 35 3.53 -5.29 30.59
C PRO A 35 4.26 -6.64 30.77
N HIS A 36 4.70 -7.29 29.70
CA HIS A 36 5.26 -8.65 29.78
C HIS A 36 6.71 -8.70 29.31
N PRO A 37 7.54 -9.57 29.92
CA PRO A 37 8.91 -9.80 29.50
C PRO A 37 8.98 -10.35 28.07
N VAL A 38 10.03 -9.97 27.37
CA VAL A 38 10.26 -10.33 25.97
C VAL A 38 11.38 -11.35 25.87
N PRO A 39 11.16 -12.53 25.28
CA PRO A 39 12.20 -13.53 25.11
C PRO A 39 13.29 -13.05 24.17
N ARG A 40 14.52 -13.36 24.53
CA ARG A 40 15.74 -13.09 23.76
C ARG A 40 16.29 -14.39 23.19
N PHE A 41 17.00 -14.26 22.10
CA PHE A 41 17.66 -15.35 21.40
C PHE A 41 19.10 -14.93 21.08
N ARG A 42 20.00 -15.93 20.97
CA ARG A 42 21.38 -15.71 20.54
C ARG A 42 21.64 -16.55 19.30
N CYS A 43 22.16 -15.93 18.25
CA CYS A 43 22.54 -16.62 17.02
C CYS A 43 23.78 -17.49 17.25
N THR A 44 23.75 -18.73 16.79
CA THR A 44 24.88 -19.68 16.93
C THR A 44 26.07 -19.27 16.07
N SER A 45 25.84 -18.65 14.91
CA SER A 45 26.89 -18.24 13.97
C SER A 45 27.54 -16.90 14.35
N CYS A 46 26.77 -15.82 14.41
CA CYS A 46 27.33 -14.48 14.66
C CYS A 46 27.35 -14.06 16.13
N LYS A 47 26.88 -14.91 17.05
CA LYS A 47 26.82 -14.70 18.52
C LYS A 47 26.00 -13.48 18.98
N ARG A 48 25.43 -12.70 18.07
CA ARG A 48 24.59 -11.54 18.39
C ARG A 48 23.26 -11.95 19.00
N THR A 49 22.80 -11.15 19.95
CA THR A 49 21.48 -11.34 20.58
C THR A 49 20.41 -10.51 19.87
N PHE A 50 19.20 -11.04 19.85
CA PHE A 50 18.01 -10.39 19.31
C PHE A 50 16.77 -10.90 20.06
N SER A 51 15.62 -10.33 19.79
CA SER A 51 14.39 -10.69 20.48
C SER A 51 13.22 -10.83 19.49
N ARG A 52 12.10 -11.38 19.96
CA ARG A 52 10.84 -11.37 19.21
C ARG A 52 10.47 -9.99 18.72
N GLN A 53 10.77 -8.94 19.49
CA GLN A 53 10.49 -7.55 19.13
C GLN A 53 11.24 -7.07 17.87
N THR A 54 12.40 -7.65 17.60
CA THR A 54 13.22 -7.25 16.43
C THR A 54 12.48 -7.45 15.11
N PHE A 55 11.52 -8.38 15.05
CA PHE A 55 10.71 -8.68 13.86
C PHE A 55 9.40 -7.92 13.78
N ARG A 56 9.09 -7.11 14.79
CA ARG A 56 7.85 -6.31 14.82
C ARG A 56 8.06 -4.93 14.21
N MET A 57 6.99 -4.38 13.66
CA MET A 57 6.96 -3.00 13.13
C MET A 57 7.32 -1.97 14.20
N ASP A 58 6.86 -2.20 15.43
CA ASP A 58 7.04 -1.32 16.58
C ASP A 58 8.38 -1.54 17.34
N TYR A 59 9.34 -2.24 16.74
CA TYR A 59 10.68 -2.38 17.32
C TYR A 59 11.33 -1.00 17.59
N ARG A 60 11.84 -0.82 18.81
CA ARG A 60 12.36 0.45 19.34
C ARG A 60 11.33 1.59 19.33
N ASP A 61 10.07 1.27 19.53
CA ASP A 61 9.02 2.25 19.70
C ASP A 61 8.67 2.40 21.18
N HIS A 62 8.79 3.61 21.71
CA HIS A 62 8.49 3.90 23.14
C HIS A 62 6.99 4.05 23.40
N ARG A 63 6.18 4.38 22.38
CA ARG A 63 4.72 4.52 22.48
C ARG A 63 4.03 3.70 21.40
N PRO A 64 4.16 2.34 21.44
CA PRO A 64 3.51 1.46 20.47
C PRO A 64 1.98 1.49 20.57
N ASP A 65 1.43 1.83 21.73
CA ASP A 65 0.02 2.02 22.02
C ASP A 65 -0.66 3.02 21.08
N LEU A 66 0.07 4.03 20.60
CA LEU A 66 -0.48 5.08 19.74
C LEU A 66 -0.46 4.73 18.25
N ASN A 67 0.14 3.62 17.85
CA ASN A 67 0.33 3.31 16.43
C ASN A 67 -0.98 3.07 15.69
N ALA A 68 -1.93 2.35 16.28
CA ALA A 68 -3.25 2.10 15.67
C ALA A 68 -4.05 3.40 15.52
N ARG A 69 -4.08 4.23 16.57
CA ARG A 69 -4.76 5.54 16.54
C ARG A 69 -4.12 6.49 15.51
N LEU A 70 -2.79 6.45 15.37
CA LEU A 70 -2.09 7.23 14.35
C LEU A 70 -2.44 6.72 12.93
N PHE A 71 -2.48 5.42 12.74
CA PHE A 71 -2.90 4.82 11.46
C PHE A 71 -4.32 5.25 11.12
N GLN A 72 -5.27 5.09 12.01
CA GLN A 72 -6.66 5.49 11.84
C GLN A 72 -6.80 6.98 11.51
N SER A 73 -6.14 7.86 12.27
CA SER A 73 -6.18 9.31 12.03
C SER A 73 -5.73 9.66 10.61
N LEU A 74 -4.59 9.10 10.18
CA LEU A 74 -4.05 9.37 8.84
C LEU A 74 -4.89 8.75 7.72
N ALA A 75 -5.56 7.64 7.97
CA ALA A 75 -6.50 6.99 7.04
C ALA A 75 -7.89 7.63 7.03
N SER A 76 -8.14 8.58 7.93
CA SER A 76 -9.36 9.41 7.99
C SER A 76 -9.12 10.83 7.48
N GLY A 77 -8.11 11.04 6.66
CA GLY A 77 -7.83 12.34 6.04
C GLY A 77 -7.15 13.37 6.94
N VAL A 78 -6.79 13.00 8.19
CA VAL A 78 -6.13 13.91 9.13
C VAL A 78 -4.66 14.10 8.75
N GLY A 79 -4.19 15.36 8.75
CA GLY A 79 -2.79 15.68 8.44
C GLY A 79 -1.83 15.35 9.58
N LEU A 80 -0.53 15.16 9.27
CA LEU A 80 0.50 14.80 10.25
C LEU A 80 0.59 15.75 11.45
N ARG A 81 0.50 17.08 11.21
CA ARG A 81 0.55 18.08 12.29
C ARG A 81 -0.66 17.97 13.21
N GLN A 82 -1.85 17.74 12.66
CA GLN A 82 -3.07 17.56 13.43
C GLN A 82 -3.02 16.25 14.22
N THR A 83 -2.59 15.16 13.59
CA THR A 83 -2.39 13.87 14.27
C THR A 83 -1.39 14.00 15.43
N ALA A 84 -0.30 14.75 15.24
CA ALA A 84 0.67 15.01 16.30
C ALA A 84 0.02 15.71 17.50
N ARG A 85 -0.79 16.75 17.27
CA ARG A 85 -1.54 17.45 18.34
C ARG A 85 -2.52 16.53 19.06
N ASN A 86 -3.33 15.80 18.29
CA ASN A 86 -4.37 14.91 18.84
C ASN A 86 -3.78 13.78 19.70
N LEU A 87 -2.60 13.29 19.34
CA LEU A 87 -1.93 12.20 20.05
C LEU A 87 -0.86 12.69 21.06
N ARG A 88 -0.71 14.00 21.24
CA ARG A 88 0.30 14.62 22.11
C ARG A 88 1.72 14.11 21.79
N LEU A 89 2.05 14.02 20.52
CA LEU A 89 3.36 13.63 20.02
C LEU A 89 4.06 14.81 19.34
N SER A 90 5.39 14.81 19.35
CA SER A 90 6.14 15.73 18.50
C SER A 90 5.89 15.40 17.01
N LEU A 91 5.95 16.43 16.16
CA LEU A 91 5.79 16.24 14.71
C LEU A 91 6.82 15.25 14.15
N ARG A 92 8.07 15.31 14.64
CA ARG A 92 9.13 14.39 14.24
C ARG A 92 8.82 12.93 14.63
N CYS A 93 8.33 12.70 15.84
CA CYS A 93 7.92 11.36 16.28
C CYS A 93 6.77 10.84 15.42
N THR A 94 5.76 11.67 15.16
CA THR A 94 4.61 11.35 14.30
C THR A 94 5.06 10.99 12.87
N GLU A 95 6.00 11.75 12.31
CA GLU A 95 6.55 11.46 10.98
C GLU A 95 7.33 10.14 10.94
N LEU A 96 8.14 9.86 11.96
CA LEU A 96 8.89 8.60 12.05
C LEU A 96 7.94 7.40 12.17
N LYS A 97 6.91 7.51 13.01
CA LYS A 97 5.87 6.48 13.14
C LYS A 97 5.11 6.29 11.82
N PHE A 98 4.67 7.35 11.17
CA PHE A 98 4.04 7.28 9.84
C PHE A 98 4.91 6.53 8.84
N ARG A 99 6.20 6.84 8.77
CA ARG A 99 7.13 6.16 7.85
C ARG A 99 7.32 4.68 8.17
N LYS A 100 7.37 4.30 9.44
CA LYS A 100 7.42 2.89 9.88
C LYS A 100 6.15 2.15 9.50
N ILE A 101 4.99 2.70 9.87
CA ILE A 101 3.67 2.14 9.59
C ILE A 101 3.47 1.96 8.08
N ALA A 102 3.67 3.00 7.29
CA ALA A 102 3.46 2.94 5.85
C ALA A 102 4.37 1.92 5.15
N ARG A 103 5.62 1.77 5.60
CA ARG A 103 6.54 0.73 5.08
C ARG A 103 6.10 -0.67 5.47
N HIS A 104 5.58 -0.83 6.68
CA HIS A 104 5.02 -2.10 7.14
C HIS A 104 3.78 -2.46 6.31
N LEU A 105 2.83 -1.53 6.17
CA LEU A 105 1.61 -1.75 5.40
C LEU A 105 1.89 -1.98 3.90
N ARG A 106 2.95 -1.37 3.35
CA ARG A 106 3.41 -1.72 2.00
C ARG A 106 3.78 -3.20 1.89
N ARG A 107 4.49 -3.74 2.88
CA ARG A 107 4.86 -5.16 2.89
C ARG A 107 3.63 -6.04 3.08
N LEU A 108 2.74 -5.66 3.99
CA LEU A 108 1.47 -6.35 4.20
C LEU A 108 0.64 -6.40 2.89
N ASN A 109 0.46 -5.26 2.21
CA ASN A 109 -0.22 -5.21 0.92
C ASN A 109 0.42 -6.10 -0.15
N LEU A 110 1.74 -6.29 -0.12
CA LEU A 110 2.45 -7.17 -1.05
C LEU A 110 2.35 -8.65 -0.69
N ASN A 111 2.17 -8.97 0.58
CA ASN A 111 2.14 -10.35 1.06
C ASN A 111 0.73 -10.95 1.16
N LEU A 112 -0.30 -10.11 1.34
CA LEU A 112 -1.70 -10.56 1.34
C LEU A 112 -2.31 -10.59 -0.08
N ARG A 113 -1.50 -10.96 -1.08
CA ARG A 113 -1.93 -11.08 -2.47
C ARG A 113 -2.15 -12.52 -2.82
N ALA A 114 -3.38 -12.87 -3.12
CA ALA A 114 -3.77 -14.14 -3.69
C ALA A 114 -4.29 -13.94 -5.12
N ASN A 115 -4.49 -15.01 -5.86
CA ASN A 115 -5.11 -14.93 -7.17
C ASN A 115 -6.54 -14.42 -7.08
N LEU A 116 -6.88 -13.54 -8.01
CA LEU A 116 -8.26 -13.06 -8.12
C LEU A 116 -9.20 -14.20 -8.50
N PRO A 117 -10.41 -14.24 -7.93
CA PRO A 117 -11.41 -15.24 -8.28
C PRO A 117 -11.86 -15.10 -9.75
N SER A 118 -12.37 -16.20 -10.31
CA SER A 118 -12.94 -16.20 -11.66
C SER A 118 -14.05 -15.16 -11.81
N GLY A 119 -14.11 -14.49 -12.96
CA GLY A 119 -15.08 -13.42 -13.23
C GLY A 119 -14.73 -12.06 -12.61
N SER A 120 -13.52 -11.90 -12.03
CA SER A 120 -13.02 -10.60 -11.59
C SER A 120 -12.83 -9.65 -12.77
N GLN A 121 -13.20 -8.38 -12.55
CA GLN A 121 -13.10 -7.30 -13.53
C GLN A 121 -12.18 -6.20 -12.99
N LEU A 122 -11.19 -5.83 -13.77
CA LEU A 122 -10.24 -4.78 -13.42
C LEU A 122 -10.68 -3.43 -13.97
N GLN A 123 -10.35 -2.37 -13.23
CA GLN A 123 -10.46 -0.99 -13.73
C GLN A 123 -9.17 -0.24 -13.47
N LEU A 124 -8.79 0.62 -14.41
CA LEU A 124 -7.62 1.51 -14.31
C LEU A 124 -8.02 2.93 -14.66
N ASP A 125 -7.63 3.88 -13.82
CA ASP A 125 -7.65 5.32 -14.11
C ASP A 125 -6.46 6.02 -13.44
N GLU A 126 -6.18 7.28 -13.83
CA GLU A 126 -5.09 8.09 -13.29
C GLU A 126 -5.63 9.29 -12.49
N LEU A 127 -5.52 9.21 -11.18
CA LEU A 127 -5.82 10.34 -10.30
C LEU A 127 -4.69 11.38 -10.39
N GLU A 128 -5.01 12.58 -10.86
CA GLU A 128 -4.06 13.68 -10.92
C GLU A 128 -4.01 14.46 -9.60
N THR A 129 -2.80 14.78 -9.16
CA THR A 129 -2.46 15.60 -7.99
C THR A 129 -1.15 16.36 -8.23
N TYR A 130 -0.49 16.84 -7.18
CA TYR A 130 0.77 17.57 -7.31
C TYR A 130 1.64 17.44 -6.05
N GLU A 131 2.90 17.79 -6.16
CA GLU A 131 3.81 17.93 -5.02
C GLU A 131 4.27 19.38 -4.87
N GLY A 132 4.15 19.92 -3.66
CA GLY A 132 4.54 21.30 -3.35
C GLY A 132 3.66 22.33 -4.01
N ARG A 133 3.93 22.67 -5.28
CA ARG A 133 3.20 23.67 -6.07
C ARG A 133 2.29 23.04 -7.12
N ARG A 134 1.01 23.47 -7.18
CA ARG A 134 0.02 22.97 -8.14
C ARG A 134 0.44 23.24 -9.59
N ASN A 135 0.94 24.43 -9.87
CA ASN A 135 1.21 24.89 -11.23
C ASN A 135 2.48 24.30 -11.86
N GLY A 136 3.49 23.92 -11.06
CA GLY A 136 4.80 23.50 -11.57
C GLY A 136 5.06 22.00 -11.48
N ARG A 137 4.47 21.31 -10.48
CA ARG A 137 4.89 19.95 -10.12
C ARG A 137 3.74 18.92 -10.07
N PRO A 138 3.02 18.71 -11.19
CA PRO A 138 1.94 17.75 -11.22
C PRO A 138 2.44 16.31 -11.07
N LEU A 139 1.56 15.47 -10.52
CA LEU A 139 1.75 14.02 -10.34
C LEU A 139 0.54 13.29 -10.92
N SER A 140 0.78 12.13 -11.51
CA SER A 140 -0.24 11.14 -11.81
C SER A 140 -0.12 9.97 -10.83
N VAL A 141 -1.25 9.45 -10.41
CA VAL A 141 -1.38 8.26 -9.57
C VAL A 141 -2.28 7.27 -10.30
N PRO A 142 -1.73 6.38 -11.15
CA PRO A 142 -2.51 5.29 -11.69
C PRO A 142 -2.99 4.38 -10.57
N VAL A 143 -4.28 4.14 -10.54
CA VAL A 143 -4.98 3.28 -9.59
C VAL A 143 -5.57 2.11 -10.36
N VAL A 144 -5.29 0.89 -9.93
CA VAL A 144 -5.92 -0.32 -10.46
C VAL A 144 -6.73 -0.95 -9.35
N ILE A 145 -7.98 -1.27 -9.65
CA ILE A 145 -8.91 -1.92 -8.72
C ILE A 145 -9.52 -3.19 -9.31
N GLU A 146 -9.99 -4.08 -8.44
CA GLU A 146 -11.04 -5.02 -8.79
C GLU A 146 -12.40 -4.32 -8.60
N SER A 147 -13.27 -4.35 -9.62
CA SER A 147 -14.42 -3.44 -9.71
C SER A 147 -15.55 -3.76 -8.75
N LYS A 148 -15.83 -5.04 -8.48
CA LYS A 148 -16.97 -5.48 -7.64
C LYS A 148 -16.67 -5.29 -6.15
N SER A 149 -15.53 -5.77 -5.68
CA SER A 149 -15.09 -5.63 -4.30
C SER A 149 -14.56 -4.24 -3.96
N ARG A 150 -14.16 -3.43 -4.94
CA ARG A 150 -13.41 -2.18 -4.75
C ARG A 150 -12.02 -2.39 -4.15
N PHE A 151 -11.47 -3.58 -4.25
CA PHE A 151 -10.12 -3.88 -3.80
C PHE A 151 -9.09 -3.09 -4.62
N VAL A 152 -8.30 -2.29 -3.97
CA VAL A 152 -7.23 -1.50 -4.61
C VAL A 152 -6.02 -2.41 -4.80
N ILE A 153 -5.81 -2.87 -6.02
CA ILE A 153 -4.70 -3.76 -6.37
C ILE A 153 -3.37 -3.03 -6.27
N TRP A 154 -3.31 -1.83 -6.85
CA TRP A 154 -2.12 -0.99 -6.77
C TRP A 154 -2.41 0.48 -7.00
N ALA A 155 -1.66 1.32 -6.32
CA ALA A 155 -1.58 2.77 -6.55
C ALA A 155 -0.16 3.25 -6.24
N GLU A 156 0.46 3.97 -7.16
CA GLU A 156 1.75 4.63 -6.93
C GLU A 156 1.84 5.92 -7.72
N SER A 157 2.57 6.91 -7.21
CA SER A 157 2.66 8.19 -7.87
C SER A 157 3.80 8.26 -8.89
N ALA A 158 3.59 9.02 -9.96
CA ALA A 158 4.60 9.34 -10.96
C ALA A 158 4.64 10.84 -11.25
N THR A 159 5.80 11.34 -11.62
CA THR A 159 5.93 12.70 -12.14
C THR A 159 5.33 12.77 -13.53
N ILE A 160 4.59 13.83 -13.78
CA ILE A 160 4.14 14.20 -15.12
C ILE A 160 4.57 15.63 -15.45
N ARG A 161 4.56 15.96 -16.73
CA ARG A 161 4.78 17.32 -17.18
C ARG A 161 3.49 18.14 -17.02
N PRO A 162 3.60 19.43 -16.73
CA PRO A 162 2.45 20.32 -16.78
C PRO A 162 1.79 20.28 -18.17
N ARG A 163 0.47 20.13 -18.21
CA ARG A 163 -0.33 20.04 -19.45
C ARG A 163 -1.46 21.08 -19.41
N GLY A 164 -2.10 21.29 -20.57
CA GLY A 164 -3.22 22.20 -20.73
C GLY A 164 -2.80 23.66 -20.89
N LYS A 165 -3.75 24.58 -20.69
CA LYS A 165 -3.55 26.04 -20.94
C LYS A 165 -2.38 26.59 -20.09
N MET A 166 -1.41 27.20 -20.75
CA MET A 166 -0.22 27.78 -20.14
C MET A 166 -0.39 29.28 -19.96
N THR A 167 -0.84 29.70 -18.78
CA THR A 167 -0.83 31.12 -18.41
C THR A 167 0.60 31.64 -18.20
N PRO A 168 0.87 32.95 -18.28
CA PRO A 168 2.18 33.54 -18.02
C PRO A 168 2.72 33.14 -16.63
N ALA A 169 1.90 33.25 -15.60
CA ALA A 169 2.25 32.86 -14.23
C ALA A 169 2.62 31.36 -14.12
N ARG A 170 1.91 30.49 -14.84
CA ARG A 170 2.21 29.07 -14.86
C ARG A 170 3.52 28.78 -15.58
N ARG A 171 3.80 29.48 -16.68
CA ARG A 171 5.09 29.38 -17.40
C ARG A 171 6.27 29.80 -16.52
N LEU A 172 6.11 30.91 -15.79
CA LEU A 172 7.12 31.39 -14.85
C LEU A 172 7.40 30.34 -13.75
N ALA A 173 6.34 29.85 -13.10
CA ALA A 173 6.46 28.83 -12.04
C ALA A 173 7.16 27.55 -12.54
N ILE A 174 6.91 27.12 -13.80
CA ILE A 174 7.58 25.97 -14.40
C ILE A 174 9.08 26.26 -14.61
N ARG A 175 9.44 27.44 -15.14
CA ARG A 175 10.84 27.85 -15.34
C ARG A 175 11.61 27.89 -14.01
N GLU A 176 11.03 28.48 -12.97
CA GLU A 176 11.61 28.51 -11.62
C GLU A 176 11.84 27.10 -11.06
N ASP A 177 10.86 26.20 -11.20
CA ASP A 177 10.98 24.82 -10.75
C ASP A 177 12.01 24.04 -11.59
N GLU A 178 12.09 24.27 -12.90
CA GLU A 178 13.08 23.62 -13.76
C GLU A 178 14.50 24.12 -13.49
N ALA A 179 14.68 25.41 -13.20
CA ALA A 179 15.96 25.98 -12.80
C ALA A 179 16.44 25.38 -11.46
N ARG A 180 15.54 25.18 -10.51
CA ARG A 180 15.87 24.68 -9.17
C ARG A 180 16.04 23.16 -9.09
N PHE A 181 15.27 22.39 -9.86
CA PHE A 181 15.14 20.93 -9.71
C PHE A 181 15.46 20.16 -10.99
N GLY A 182 15.82 20.86 -12.06
CA GLY A 182 16.00 20.28 -13.38
C GLY A 182 14.67 19.99 -14.11
N ARG A 183 14.79 19.72 -15.42
CA ARG A 183 13.63 19.47 -16.29
C ARG A 183 12.82 18.26 -15.82
N ARG A 184 11.53 18.46 -15.61
CA ARG A 184 10.63 17.41 -15.11
C ARG A 184 10.35 16.36 -16.19
N ARG A 185 10.68 15.10 -15.92
CA ARG A 185 10.39 13.97 -16.80
C ARG A 185 8.98 13.44 -16.57
N ASP A 186 8.26 13.16 -17.66
CA ASP A 186 6.99 12.44 -17.61
C ASP A 186 7.24 10.95 -17.42
N ARG A 187 6.78 10.39 -16.31
CA ARG A 187 6.91 8.98 -15.96
C ARG A 187 5.55 8.28 -15.83
N SER A 188 4.45 8.91 -16.27
CA SER A 188 3.11 8.34 -16.16
C SER A 188 3.02 6.97 -16.84
N ARG A 189 3.49 6.87 -18.09
CA ARG A 189 3.49 5.60 -18.83
C ARG A 189 4.23 4.48 -18.09
N SER A 190 5.36 4.81 -17.45
CA SER A 190 6.14 3.85 -16.67
C SER A 190 5.40 3.40 -15.39
N SER A 191 4.70 4.31 -14.69
CA SER A 191 3.92 3.93 -13.50
C SER A 191 2.68 3.11 -13.86
N VAL A 192 1.97 3.47 -14.94
CA VAL A 192 0.87 2.64 -15.46
C VAL A 192 1.35 1.21 -15.78
N ARG A 193 2.51 1.09 -16.46
CA ARG A 193 3.11 -0.23 -16.73
C ARG A 193 3.34 -1.04 -15.45
N ARG A 194 3.91 -0.43 -14.41
CA ARG A 194 4.13 -1.11 -13.13
C ARG A 194 2.83 -1.47 -12.43
N SER A 195 1.83 -0.60 -12.45
CA SER A 195 0.52 -0.87 -11.86
C SER A 195 -0.18 -2.03 -12.54
N LEU A 196 -0.13 -2.09 -13.88
CA LEU A 196 -0.67 -3.22 -14.64
C LEU A 196 0.12 -4.52 -14.41
N ALA A 197 1.46 -4.44 -14.29
CA ALA A 197 2.28 -5.60 -13.95
C ALA A 197 1.90 -6.16 -12.57
N ARG A 198 1.60 -5.28 -11.60
CA ARG A 198 1.09 -5.71 -10.29
C ARG A 198 -0.28 -6.36 -10.36
N ALA A 199 -1.14 -5.89 -11.26
CA ALA A 199 -2.43 -6.54 -11.50
C ALA A 199 -2.25 -7.91 -12.20
N ALA A 200 -1.31 -8.01 -13.14
CA ALA A 200 -1.01 -9.27 -13.82
C ALA A 200 -0.55 -10.38 -12.87
N GLU A 201 0.17 -10.04 -11.79
CA GLU A 201 0.56 -10.99 -10.74
C GLU A 201 -0.65 -11.68 -10.08
N LEU A 202 -1.79 -10.98 -9.94
CA LEU A 202 -3.00 -11.48 -9.31
C LEU A 202 -3.97 -12.15 -10.29
N THR A 203 -3.74 -12.01 -11.58
CA THR A 203 -4.60 -12.56 -12.64
C THR A 203 -4.00 -13.80 -13.31
N GLY A 204 -2.94 -14.37 -12.73
CA GLY A 204 -2.22 -15.51 -13.31
C GLY A 204 -3.10 -16.72 -13.59
N SER A 205 -4.06 -17.01 -12.73
CA SER A 205 -5.02 -18.12 -12.83
C SER A 205 -6.21 -17.87 -13.76
N LEU A 206 -6.43 -16.62 -14.21
CA LEU A 206 -7.58 -16.28 -15.04
C LEU A 206 -7.30 -16.60 -16.52
N GLU A 207 -8.21 -17.31 -17.17
CA GLU A 207 -8.13 -17.55 -18.63
C GLU A 207 -8.33 -16.24 -19.41
N ARG A 208 -9.25 -15.38 -18.96
CA ARG A 208 -9.53 -14.06 -19.53
C ARG A 208 -9.44 -12.98 -18.48
N VAL A 209 -8.81 -11.87 -18.82
CA VAL A 209 -8.68 -10.69 -18.00
C VAL A 209 -9.48 -9.55 -18.60
N GLN A 210 -10.57 -9.18 -17.95
CA GLN A 210 -11.35 -8.01 -18.34
C GLN A 210 -10.75 -6.76 -17.69
N LEU A 211 -10.43 -5.75 -18.50
CA LEU A 211 -9.93 -4.45 -18.07
C LEU A 211 -10.79 -3.34 -18.65
N ASP A 212 -11.36 -2.50 -17.81
CA ASP A 212 -12.11 -1.31 -18.21
C ASP A 212 -11.27 -0.05 -17.93
N THR A 213 -11.17 0.84 -18.91
CA THR A 213 -10.41 2.12 -18.77
C THR A 213 -11.13 3.25 -19.50
N ASP A 214 -10.65 4.45 -19.33
CA ASP A 214 -10.97 5.54 -20.26
C ASP A 214 -10.35 5.30 -21.66
N GLN A 215 -10.59 6.24 -22.59
CA GLN A 215 -10.12 6.14 -23.97
C GLN A 215 -8.67 6.58 -24.19
N LYS A 216 -7.86 6.71 -23.14
CA LYS A 216 -6.44 7.09 -23.27
C LYS A 216 -5.69 6.08 -24.15
N SER A 217 -5.14 6.56 -25.28
CA SER A 217 -4.52 5.70 -26.31
C SER A 217 -3.38 4.83 -25.76
N SER A 218 -2.58 5.35 -24.81
CA SER A 218 -1.44 4.64 -24.25
C SER A 218 -1.82 3.38 -23.46
N TYR A 219 -3.06 3.26 -22.99
CA TYR A 219 -3.49 2.10 -22.20
C TYR A 219 -3.55 0.82 -23.02
N VAL A 220 -3.93 0.92 -24.31
CA VAL A 220 -4.09 -0.26 -25.20
C VAL A 220 -2.79 -1.08 -25.27
N GLY A 221 -1.67 -0.43 -25.61
CA GLY A 221 -0.37 -1.11 -25.70
C GLY A 221 0.13 -1.62 -24.37
N LEU A 222 -0.06 -0.84 -23.28
CA LEU A 222 0.40 -1.22 -21.94
C LEU A 222 -0.41 -2.39 -21.37
N ALA A 223 -1.73 -2.44 -21.59
CA ALA A 223 -2.59 -3.53 -21.17
C ALA A 223 -2.27 -4.84 -21.94
N ARG A 224 -2.09 -4.74 -23.26
CA ARG A 224 -1.65 -5.90 -24.08
C ARG A 224 -0.31 -6.47 -23.63
N ALA A 225 0.63 -5.59 -23.29
CA ALA A 225 1.94 -6.02 -22.79
C ALA A 225 1.88 -6.67 -21.39
N ALA A 226 0.94 -6.27 -20.55
CA ALA A 226 0.80 -6.82 -19.19
C ALA A 226 0.05 -8.16 -19.15
N PHE A 227 -1.03 -8.30 -19.93
CA PHE A 227 -1.95 -9.45 -19.83
C PHE A 227 -1.90 -10.42 -21.03
N GLY A 228 -1.21 -10.04 -22.11
CA GLY A 228 -1.23 -10.78 -23.38
C GLY A 228 -2.48 -10.47 -24.23
N ARG A 229 -2.34 -10.57 -25.56
CA ARG A 229 -3.43 -10.24 -26.49
C ARG A 229 -4.60 -11.22 -26.40
N SER A 230 -4.30 -12.51 -26.29
CA SER A 230 -5.30 -13.60 -26.27
C SER A 230 -6.17 -13.60 -25.01
N ARG A 231 -5.59 -13.17 -23.88
CA ARG A 231 -6.28 -13.17 -22.57
C ARG A 231 -7.02 -11.87 -22.27
N LEU A 232 -6.62 -10.76 -22.89
CA LEU A 232 -7.12 -9.43 -22.56
C LEU A 232 -8.43 -9.11 -23.28
N VAL A 233 -9.48 -8.82 -22.52
CA VAL A 233 -10.71 -8.16 -22.96
C VAL A 233 -10.67 -6.72 -22.46
N HIS A 234 -10.26 -5.78 -23.33
CA HIS A 234 -10.12 -4.37 -22.98
C HIS A 234 -11.33 -3.55 -23.45
N ARG A 235 -12.13 -3.07 -22.50
CA ARG A 235 -13.24 -2.17 -22.74
C ARG A 235 -12.81 -0.74 -22.48
N ARG A 236 -13.20 0.18 -23.36
CA ARG A 236 -12.81 1.59 -23.29
C ARG A 236 -14.05 2.47 -23.25
N THR A 237 -14.18 3.22 -22.17
CA THR A 237 -15.33 4.09 -21.92
C THR A 237 -14.95 5.56 -22.19
N SER A 238 -15.82 6.32 -22.84
CA SER A 238 -15.58 7.75 -23.05
C SER A 238 -15.54 8.50 -21.72
N GLY A 239 -14.48 9.28 -21.49
CA GLY A 239 -14.36 10.14 -20.32
C GLY A 239 -15.36 11.33 -20.29
N LYS A 240 -16.13 11.52 -21.38
CA LYS A 240 -17.19 12.52 -21.47
C LYS A 240 -18.51 12.06 -20.86
N LEU A 241 -18.68 10.75 -20.61
CA LEU A 241 -19.89 10.24 -19.98
C LEU A 241 -20.07 10.81 -18.57
N PRO A 242 -21.30 11.12 -18.16
CA PRO A 242 -21.59 11.57 -16.80
C PRO A 242 -21.06 10.61 -15.74
N ARG A 243 -20.54 11.13 -14.63
CA ARG A 243 -20.02 10.34 -13.53
C ARG A 243 -21.12 9.89 -12.55
N THR A 244 -22.15 9.24 -13.09
CA THR A 244 -23.25 8.65 -12.33
C THR A 244 -22.99 7.19 -12.01
N THR A 245 -23.85 6.58 -11.22
CA THR A 245 -23.79 5.15 -10.89
C THR A 245 -23.93 4.25 -12.13
N ALA A 246 -24.57 4.74 -13.20
CA ALA A 246 -24.70 4.04 -14.48
C ALA A 246 -23.41 4.08 -15.34
N ASN A 247 -22.42 4.90 -14.98
CA ASN A 247 -21.16 4.96 -15.71
C ASN A 247 -20.37 3.65 -15.51
N PRO A 248 -19.92 2.98 -16.58
CA PRO A 248 -19.11 1.75 -16.45
C PRO A 248 -17.86 1.91 -15.58
N LEU A 249 -17.28 3.11 -15.52
CA LEU A 249 -16.12 3.45 -14.68
C LEU A 249 -16.52 4.00 -13.30
N PHE A 250 -17.79 3.91 -12.90
CA PHE A 250 -18.21 4.34 -11.56
C PHE A 250 -17.41 3.69 -10.43
N PRO A 251 -17.06 2.38 -10.47
CA PRO A 251 -16.24 1.75 -9.47
C PRO A 251 -14.91 2.46 -9.20
N ILE A 252 -14.15 2.76 -10.24
CA ILE A 252 -12.86 3.43 -10.08
C ILE A 252 -13.03 4.90 -9.69
N ASN A 253 -13.99 5.62 -10.28
CA ASN A 253 -14.30 6.99 -9.91
C ASN A 253 -14.67 7.13 -8.41
N HIS A 254 -15.49 6.21 -7.90
CA HIS A 254 -15.83 6.14 -6.47
C HIS A 254 -14.60 5.86 -5.61
N THR A 255 -13.74 4.92 -6.03
CA THR A 255 -12.51 4.59 -5.29
C THR A 255 -11.56 5.78 -5.24
N GLU A 256 -11.44 6.55 -6.32
CA GLU A 256 -10.65 7.78 -6.33
C GLU A 256 -11.24 8.89 -5.44
N ALA A 257 -12.57 9.02 -5.40
CA ALA A 257 -13.25 9.93 -4.48
C ALA A 257 -12.96 9.54 -3.03
N MET A 258 -13.06 8.26 -2.70
CA MET A 258 -12.69 7.72 -1.38
C MET A 258 -11.22 7.95 -1.06
N ALA A 259 -10.31 7.83 -2.02
CA ALA A 259 -8.89 8.12 -1.81
C ALA A 259 -8.65 9.60 -1.46
N ARG A 260 -9.41 10.52 -2.07
CA ARG A 260 -9.33 11.95 -1.73
C ARG A 260 -9.93 12.27 -0.36
N ASP A 261 -10.97 11.57 0.05
CA ASP A 261 -11.57 11.71 1.37
C ASP A 261 -10.65 11.15 2.47
N LEU A 262 -10.24 9.92 2.32
CA LEU A 262 -9.48 9.16 3.33
C LEU A 262 -7.99 9.56 3.41
N LEU A 263 -7.42 10.12 2.36
CA LEU A 263 -6.04 10.54 2.34
C LEU A 263 -5.92 12.04 2.12
N GLY A 264 -5.77 12.80 3.18
CA GLY A 264 -5.69 14.27 3.12
C GLY A 264 -4.65 14.81 2.12
N ARG A 265 -3.63 13.99 1.78
CA ARG A 265 -2.61 14.31 0.77
C ARG A 265 -3.13 14.37 -0.67
N LEU A 266 -4.30 13.79 -0.94
CA LEU A 266 -4.96 13.78 -2.25
C LEU A 266 -6.10 14.79 -2.34
N ARG A 267 -6.45 15.48 -1.25
CA ARG A 267 -7.47 16.53 -1.27
C ARG A 267 -7.07 17.65 -2.22
N ARG A 268 -8.02 18.07 -3.05
CA ARG A 268 -7.83 19.22 -3.92
C ARG A 268 -7.78 20.50 -3.07
N GLU A 269 -6.96 21.45 -3.49
CA GLU A 269 -6.88 22.79 -2.87
C GLU A 269 -6.64 22.79 -1.36
N SER A 270 -5.80 21.86 -0.89
CA SER A 270 -5.51 21.67 0.52
C SER A 270 -4.02 21.86 0.83
N TRP A 271 -3.73 22.44 2.01
CA TRP A 271 -2.39 22.50 2.59
C TRP A 271 -1.78 21.14 2.90
N LEU A 272 -2.60 20.07 2.92
CA LEU A 272 -2.19 18.71 3.23
C LEU A 272 -1.44 18.03 2.08
N VAL A 273 -1.39 18.64 0.91
CA VAL A 273 -0.66 18.11 -0.26
C VAL A 273 0.79 17.74 0.08
N SER A 274 1.27 16.66 -0.48
CA SER A 274 2.63 16.18 -0.25
C SER A 274 3.67 17.17 -0.78
N LYS A 275 4.61 17.58 0.06
CA LYS A 275 5.76 18.42 -0.35
C LYS A 275 6.81 17.63 -1.12
N LYS A 276 6.84 16.31 -0.97
CA LYS A 276 7.72 15.37 -1.70
C LYS A 276 6.93 14.13 -2.07
N ARG A 277 7.02 13.69 -3.33
CA ARG A 277 6.32 12.54 -3.90
C ARG A 277 6.41 11.27 -3.04
N ARG A 278 7.59 10.97 -2.49
CA ARG A 278 7.80 9.79 -1.63
C ARG A 278 6.84 9.69 -0.44
N TYR A 279 6.38 10.81 0.10
CA TYR A 279 5.40 10.81 1.20
C TYR A 279 3.97 10.57 0.72
N LEU A 280 3.68 10.89 -0.54
CA LEU A 280 2.44 10.48 -1.18
C LEU A 280 2.41 8.96 -1.34
N ASP A 281 3.49 8.36 -1.88
CA ASP A 281 3.57 6.91 -2.06
C ASP A 281 3.40 6.16 -0.72
N LEU A 282 4.02 6.66 0.36
CA LEU A 282 3.80 6.12 1.70
C LEU A 282 2.34 6.22 2.14
N GLY A 283 1.69 7.35 1.86
CA GLY A 283 0.26 7.55 2.15
C GLY A 283 -0.63 6.62 1.32
N LEU A 284 -0.30 6.37 0.06
CA LEU A 284 -1.03 5.44 -0.80
C LEU A 284 -1.00 4.01 -0.25
N HIS A 285 0.14 3.56 0.28
CA HIS A 285 0.21 2.24 0.91
C HIS A 285 -0.62 2.13 2.19
N LEU A 286 -0.70 3.22 2.95
CA LEU A 286 -1.56 3.31 4.12
C LEU A 286 -3.04 3.28 3.70
N PHE A 287 -3.41 4.05 2.67
CA PHE A 287 -4.76 4.05 2.09
C PHE A 287 -5.16 2.66 1.60
N MET A 288 -4.31 2.00 0.79
CA MET A 288 -4.59 0.66 0.27
C MET A 288 -4.84 -0.34 1.40
N ALA A 289 -3.99 -0.37 2.43
CA ALA A 289 -4.17 -1.27 3.55
C ALA A 289 -5.47 -0.98 4.32
N TYR A 290 -5.74 0.27 4.63
CA TYR A 290 -6.97 0.65 5.34
C TYR A 290 -8.21 0.32 4.51
N ARG A 291 -8.23 0.70 3.24
CA ARG A 291 -9.36 0.50 2.33
C ARG A 291 -9.65 -0.98 2.10
N ASN A 292 -8.60 -1.76 1.88
CA ASN A 292 -8.73 -3.18 1.51
C ASN A 292 -9.03 -4.09 2.70
N LEU A 293 -8.43 -3.82 3.87
CA LEU A 293 -8.36 -4.79 4.96
C LEU A 293 -9.18 -4.39 6.18
N VAL A 294 -9.32 -3.09 6.43
CA VAL A 294 -9.89 -2.54 7.67
C VAL A 294 -11.27 -1.95 7.44
N ARG A 295 -11.45 -1.17 6.38
CA ARG A 295 -12.71 -0.49 6.10
C ARG A 295 -13.68 -1.42 5.36
N ARG A 296 -14.97 -1.32 5.69
CA ARG A 296 -16.06 -1.95 4.92
C ARG A 296 -16.05 -1.41 3.48
N ARG A 297 -16.51 -2.23 2.50
CA ARG A 297 -16.62 -1.81 1.11
C ARG A 297 -17.50 -0.57 0.97
N PHE A 298 -18.71 -0.62 1.54
CA PHE A 298 -19.64 0.49 1.68
C PHE A 298 -20.12 0.60 3.13
N ASN A 299 -20.81 1.67 3.50
CA ASN A 299 -21.26 1.89 4.87
C ASN A 299 -22.30 0.85 5.31
N PHE A 300 -23.07 0.30 4.38
CA PHE A 300 -24.08 -0.73 4.64
C PHE A 300 -23.55 -2.17 4.57
N ASP A 301 -22.32 -2.37 4.03
CA ASP A 301 -21.68 -3.68 4.02
C ASP A 301 -21.10 -4.04 5.39
N GLN A 302 -20.88 -5.33 5.62
CA GLN A 302 -20.13 -5.80 6.78
C GLN A 302 -18.69 -6.13 6.43
N GLU A 303 -18.44 -6.49 5.19
CA GLU A 303 -17.17 -7.04 4.67
C GLU A 303 -16.24 -5.97 4.14
N SER A 304 -14.95 -6.24 4.26
CA SER A 304 -13.89 -5.49 3.58
C SER A 304 -13.70 -5.99 2.14
N PRO A 305 -13.09 -5.17 1.26
CA PRO A 305 -12.73 -5.62 -0.08
C PRO A 305 -11.89 -6.91 -0.14
N ALA A 306 -10.98 -7.11 0.80
CA ALA A 306 -10.15 -8.31 0.85
C ALA A 306 -10.92 -9.56 1.27
N GLU A 307 -11.89 -9.39 2.16
CA GLU A 307 -12.79 -10.45 2.60
C GLU A 307 -13.71 -10.90 1.46
N LEU A 308 -14.30 -9.95 0.72
CA LEU A 308 -15.12 -10.23 -0.48
C LEU A 308 -14.37 -10.99 -1.58
N LEU A 309 -13.05 -10.89 -1.64
CA LEU A 309 -12.21 -11.64 -2.57
C LEU A 309 -11.69 -12.96 -1.98
N GLY A 310 -12.04 -13.31 -0.75
CA GLY A 310 -11.51 -14.48 -0.07
C GLY A 310 -10.03 -14.37 0.33
N PHE A 311 -9.44 -13.18 0.28
CA PHE A 311 -8.04 -12.96 0.67
C PHE A 311 -7.87 -12.95 2.19
N LEU A 312 -8.92 -12.69 2.91
CA LEU A 312 -9.00 -12.77 4.36
C LEU A 312 -10.30 -13.47 4.78
N PRO A 313 -10.28 -14.24 5.86
CA PRO A 313 -11.48 -14.89 6.38
C PRO A 313 -12.45 -13.91 7.05
N ARG A 314 -11.96 -12.73 7.43
CA ARG A 314 -12.72 -11.62 8.00
C ARG A 314 -11.97 -10.30 7.86
N ARG A 315 -12.69 -9.22 8.03
CA ARG A 315 -12.11 -7.88 8.16
C ARG A 315 -11.20 -7.81 9.40
N ILE A 316 -10.05 -7.17 9.26
CA ILE A 316 -9.10 -6.98 10.35
C ILE A 316 -9.14 -5.55 10.90
N THR A 317 -8.69 -5.38 12.13
CA THR A 317 -8.52 -4.08 12.79
C THR A 317 -7.17 -3.45 12.43
N GLU A 318 -7.03 -2.16 12.73
CA GLU A 318 -5.76 -1.46 12.61
C GLU A 318 -4.66 -2.09 13.49
N VAL A 319 -5.04 -2.58 14.67
CA VAL A 319 -4.12 -3.28 15.59
C VAL A 319 -3.60 -4.56 14.95
N GLU A 320 -4.50 -5.36 14.38
CA GLU A 320 -4.14 -6.61 13.70
C GLU A 320 -3.24 -6.35 12.48
N ALA A 321 -3.59 -5.38 11.64
CA ALA A 321 -2.76 -4.99 10.51
C ALA A 321 -1.34 -4.58 10.92
N LEU A 322 -1.18 -3.92 12.07
CA LEU A 322 0.12 -3.49 12.59
C LEU A 322 0.84 -4.57 13.40
N SER A 323 0.14 -5.58 13.91
CA SER A 323 0.74 -6.69 14.65
C SER A 323 1.28 -7.81 13.76
N TRP A 324 0.90 -7.83 12.48
CA TRP A 324 1.41 -8.80 11.51
C TRP A 324 2.94 -8.84 11.52
N ARG A 325 3.51 -10.04 11.58
CA ARG A 325 4.95 -10.21 11.68
C ARG A 325 5.58 -10.23 10.29
N GLN A 326 6.68 -9.50 10.17
CA GLN A 326 7.48 -9.49 8.94
C GLN A 326 8.48 -10.66 8.98
N GLU A 327 7.99 -11.87 9.00
CA GLU A 327 8.82 -13.08 9.03
C GLU A 327 9.47 -13.37 7.69
N LEU A 328 8.91 -12.81 6.63
CA LEU A 328 9.32 -13.06 5.27
C LEU A 328 10.61 -12.34 4.90
N GLY A 329 11.58 -13.11 4.44
CA GLY A 329 12.82 -12.61 3.90
C GLY A 329 12.62 -11.73 2.66
N ARG A 330 13.64 -10.96 2.29
CA ARG A 330 13.62 -10.08 1.10
C ARG A 330 13.33 -10.78 -0.22
N LYS A 331 13.45 -12.11 -0.29
CA LYS A 331 13.21 -12.90 -1.51
C LYS A 331 11.78 -13.41 -1.68
N SER A 332 10.91 -13.26 -0.71
CA SER A 332 9.54 -13.75 -0.86
C SER A 332 8.67 -12.76 -1.59
N ILE A 333 8.85 -12.66 -2.85
CA ILE A 333 7.88 -12.04 -3.76
C ILE A 333 6.90 -13.10 -4.29
N HIS A 334 7.08 -14.37 -3.95
CA HIS A 334 6.17 -15.46 -4.33
C HIS A 334 5.44 -16.06 -3.15
N PRO A 335 4.16 -16.01 -3.22
CA PRO A 335 3.32 -15.69 -2.08
C PRO A 335 2.51 -16.86 -1.52
N LEU A 336 2.08 -17.79 -2.32
CA LEU A 336 0.91 -18.61 -2.03
C LEU A 336 1.08 -19.69 -0.94
N ALA A 337 2.29 -20.23 -0.74
CA ALA A 337 2.51 -21.26 0.28
C ALA A 337 2.80 -20.72 1.68
N ARG A 338 3.12 -19.41 1.78
CA ARG A 338 3.46 -18.75 3.07
C ARG A 338 2.40 -17.80 3.57
N GLU A 339 1.39 -17.48 2.77
CA GLU A 339 0.26 -16.62 3.12
C GLU A 339 -0.63 -17.26 4.18
N THR A 340 -0.89 -18.55 4.06
CA THR A 340 -1.63 -19.35 5.05
C THR A 340 -0.95 -19.33 6.40
N GLU A 341 0.36 -19.51 6.47
CA GLU A 341 1.11 -19.46 7.72
C GLU A 341 1.12 -18.05 8.36
N SER A 342 1.17 -16.99 7.53
CA SER A 342 1.11 -15.61 8.01
C SER A 342 -0.28 -15.24 8.53
N ILE A 343 -1.33 -15.74 7.91
CA ILE A 343 -2.72 -15.57 8.34
C ILE A 343 -2.99 -16.39 9.61
N GLU A 344 -2.49 -17.61 9.69
CA GLU A 344 -2.54 -18.46 10.89
C GLU A 344 -1.79 -17.83 12.06
N SER A 345 -0.66 -17.14 11.81
CA SER A 345 0.09 -16.42 12.86
C SER A 345 -0.66 -15.21 13.41
N LEU A 346 -1.65 -14.71 12.70
CA LEU A 346 -2.60 -13.69 13.14
C LEU A 346 -3.81 -14.29 13.91
N GLY A 347 -3.87 -15.62 14.05
CA GLY A 347 -5.02 -16.33 14.61
C GLY A 347 -6.21 -16.41 13.63
N MET A 348 -5.95 -16.17 12.34
CA MET A 348 -6.93 -16.23 11.27
C MET A 348 -6.74 -17.53 10.49
N ARG A 349 -7.67 -18.46 10.62
CA ARG A 349 -7.70 -19.63 9.74
C ARG A 349 -8.25 -19.21 8.36
N ALA A 350 -7.57 -19.58 7.30
CA ALA A 350 -8.15 -19.53 5.97
C ALA A 350 -9.38 -20.45 5.98
N GLY A 351 -10.57 -19.89 5.81
CA GLY A 351 -11.76 -20.70 5.62
C GLY A 351 -11.55 -21.58 4.39
N ALA A 352 -11.60 -22.87 4.58
CA ALA A 352 -11.69 -23.81 3.48
C ALA A 352 -12.95 -23.44 2.67
N ALA A 353 -12.76 -23.00 1.44
CA ALA A 353 -13.85 -22.87 0.51
C ALA A 353 -14.37 -24.28 0.23
N ALA A 354 -15.55 -24.60 0.75
CA ALA A 354 -16.37 -25.68 0.26
C ALA A 354 -17.10 -25.25 -1.02
#